data_2620d56956b62abd3ea71c84b1d0ee2e
#
_entry.id   2620d56956b62abd3ea71c84b1d0ee2e
#
_cell.length_a   1.000
_cell.length_b   1.000
_cell.length_c   1.000
_cell.angle_alpha   90.00
_cell.angle_beta   90.00
_cell.angle_gamma   90.00
#
_symmetry.space_group_name_H-M   'P 1'
#
loop_
_entity.id
_entity.type
_entity.pdbx_description
1 polymer ?
#
loop_
_entity_poly.entity_id
_entity_poly.type
_entity_poly.pdbx_seq_one_letter_code
_entity_poly.pdbx_strand_id
1 'polypeptide(L)'
;MPSTLDGITVLDLSTGPSAALTTMFLSDHGARVIRVLAPDAPLHRAGGFIIWDRGKECVRLDFDDKAKFQGLIAGADILVEDFAPSSSHQKLVERDALAKINPRLINCSITAYGKRGPLKDEPPLDDLVLARMGVLGGLPGFRPAPVHLVHPLPSV
;
A
#
# COMPACT_ATOMS: atom_id res chain seq x y z
N MET A 1 11.18 -5.59 26.65
CA MET A 1 11.40 -4.14 26.39
C MET A 1 10.28 -3.67 25.48
N PRO A 2 9.73 -2.47 25.64
CA PRO A 2 8.78 -1.94 24.69
C PRO A 2 9.42 -1.85 23.29
N SER A 3 8.65 -2.10 22.28
CA SER A 3 9.08 -2.02 20.89
C SER A 3 9.17 -0.54 20.45
N THR A 4 9.91 -0.24 19.37
CA THR A 4 10.14 1.16 18.94
C THR A 4 8.83 1.87 18.57
N LEU A 5 7.84 1.14 18.04
CA LEU A 5 6.55 1.68 17.62
C LEU A 5 5.39 1.23 18.52
N ASP A 6 5.69 0.86 19.77
CA ASP A 6 4.66 0.50 20.75
C ASP A 6 3.68 1.66 20.97
N GLY A 7 2.38 1.40 20.91
CA GLY A 7 1.33 2.39 21.01
C GLY A 7 0.95 3.11 19.71
N ILE A 8 1.65 2.86 18.59
CA ILE A 8 1.30 3.42 17.28
C ILE A 8 0.30 2.50 16.58
N THR A 9 -0.79 3.09 16.10
CA THR A 9 -1.82 2.38 15.30
C THR A 9 -1.71 2.74 13.83
N VAL A 10 -1.58 1.73 12.98
CA VAL A 10 -1.44 1.85 11.52
C VAL A 10 -2.64 1.23 10.83
N LEU A 11 -3.28 1.97 9.92
CA LEU A 11 -4.25 1.43 8.99
C LEU A 11 -3.57 1.03 7.69
N ASP A 12 -3.76 -0.21 7.30
CA ASP A 12 -3.21 -0.82 6.09
C ASP A 12 -4.33 -0.98 5.05
N LEU A 13 -4.34 -0.11 4.04
CA LEU A 13 -5.22 -0.18 2.88
C LEU A 13 -4.49 -0.73 1.65
N SER A 14 -3.48 -1.57 1.85
CA SER A 14 -2.66 -2.08 0.77
C SER A 14 -3.44 -2.98 -0.18
N THR A 15 -3.27 -2.75 -1.47
CA THR A 15 -3.78 -3.60 -2.56
C THR A 15 -2.65 -4.42 -3.20
N GLY A 16 -1.43 -3.91 -3.15
CA GLY A 16 -0.22 -4.50 -3.72
C GLY A 16 0.87 -4.81 -2.68
N PRO A 17 2.03 -5.27 -3.16
CA PRO A 17 3.16 -5.67 -2.32
C PRO A 17 3.82 -4.51 -1.59
N SER A 18 3.97 -3.35 -2.20
CA SER A 18 4.72 -2.22 -1.64
C SER A 18 4.16 -1.73 -0.31
N ALA A 19 2.86 -1.47 -0.26
CA ALA A 19 2.21 -1.03 0.96
C ALA A 19 2.11 -2.17 1.99
N ALA A 20 1.86 -3.41 1.53
CA ALA A 20 1.80 -4.57 2.41
C ALA A 20 3.13 -4.84 3.11
N LEU A 21 4.26 -4.72 2.39
CA LEU A 21 5.61 -4.86 2.94
C LEU A 21 5.93 -3.70 3.90
N THR A 22 5.57 -2.48 3.53
CA THR A 22 5.77 -1.31 4.39
C THR A 22 5.08 -1.49 5.74
N THR A 23 3.81 -1.89 5.74
CA THR A 23 3.04 -2.08 6.97
C THR A 23 3.48 -3.33 7.75
N MET A 24 4.03 -4.35 7.08
CA MET A 24 4.69 -5.47 7.74
C MET A 24 5.91 -5.01 8.56
N PHE A 25 6.77 -4.17 7.98
CA PHE A 25 7.91 -3.62 8.74
C PHE A 25 7.45 -2.82 9.96
N LEU A 26 6.39 -2.04 9.84
CA LEU A 26 5.84 -1.31 10.99
C LEU A 26 5.33 -2.27 12.07
N SER A 27 4.67 -3.37 11.66
CA SER A 27 4.22 -4.43 12.57
C SER A 27 5.41 -5.12 13.27
N ASP A 28 6.45 -5.48 12.52
CA ASP A 28 7.66 -6.11 13.08
C ASP A 28 8.37 -5.22 14.12
N HIS A 29 8.17 -3.89 14.06
CA HIS A 29 8.70 -2.91 15.00
C HIS A 29 7.72 -2.54 16.13
N GLY A 30 6.60 -3.26 16.25
CA GLY A 30 5.68 -3.17 17.37
C GLY A 30 4.48 -2.26 17.16
N ALA A 31 4.28 -1.71 15.97
CA ALA A 31 3.04 -1.00 15.67
C ALA A 31 1.85 -1.97 15.62
N ARG A 32 0.71 -1.54 16.09
CA ARG A 32 -0.57 -2.22 15.89
C ARG A 32 -1.05 -1.95 14.47
N VAL A 33 -0.94 -2.92 13.58
CA VAL A 33 -1.37 -2.78 12.18
C VAL A 33 -2.72 -3.41 11.97
N ILE A 34 -3.69 -2.62 11.50
CA ILE A 34 -5.05 -3.03 11.15
C ILE A 34 -5.18 -3.02 9.64
N ARG A 35 -5.17 -4.21 9.04
CA ARG A 35 -5.44 -4.39 7.61
C ARG A 35 -6.94 -4.32 7.35
N VAL A 36 -7.34 -3.39 6.49
CA VAL A 36 -8.73 -3.21 6.08
C VAL A 36 -8.97 -3.95 4.78
N LEU A 37 -9.94 -4.86 4.80
CA LEU A 37 -10.34 -5.69 3.67
C LEU A 37 -11.73 -5.30 3.20
N ALA A 38 -11.95 -5.28 1.88
CA ALA A 38 -13.31 -5.26 1.34
C ALA A 38 -14.09 -6.49 1.81
N PRO A 39 -15.43 -6.43 1.88
CA PRO A 39 -16.26 -7.53 2.39
C PRO A 39 -15.99 -8.86 1.71
N ASP A 40 -15.81 -8.84 0.39
CA ASP A 40 -15.62 -10.04 -0.45
C ASP A 40 -14.14 -10.38 -0.69
N ALA A 41 -13.22 -9.59 -0.17
CA ALA A 41 -11.80 -9.84 -0.35
C ALA A 41 -11.37 -11.14 0.34
N PRO A 42 -10.50 -11.95 -0.28
CA PRO A 42 -9.95 -13.13 0.37
C PRO A 42 -9.14 -12.71 1.60
N LEU A 43 -9.26 -13.48 2.69
CA LEU A 43 -8.51 -13.21 3.92
C LEU A 43 -7.00 -13.27 3.68
N HIS A 44 -6.60 -14.23 2.87
CA HIS A 44 -5.19 -14.40 2.49
C HIS A 44 -4.99 -14.03 1.03
N ARG A 45 -3.97 -13.25 0.77
CA ARG A 45 -3.53 -12.94 -0.58
C ARG A 45 -2.89 -14.18 -1.20
N ALA A 46 -2.97 -14.32 -2.53
CA ALA A 46 -2.33 -15.42 -3.24
C ALA A 46 -0.79 -15.32 -3.15
N GLY A 47 -0.11 -16.47 -3.10
CA GLY A 47 1.34 -16.54 -3.16
C GLY A 47 2.06 -16.03 -1.90
N GLY A 48 3.21 -15.38 -2.08
CA GLY A 48 4.08 -14.90 -0.99
C GLY A 48 3.52 -13.79 -0.10
N PHE A 49 2.38 -13.22 -0.47
CA PHE A 49 1.72 -12.15 0.28
C PHE A 49 1.30 -12.53 1.70
N ILE A 50 1.13 -13.82 2.01
CA ILE A 50 0.82 -14.29 3.37
C ILE A 50 1.89 -13.84 4.37
N ILE A 51 3.15 -13.81 3.96
CA ILE A 51 4.26 -13.39 4.83
C ILE A 51 4.13 -11.92 5.20
N TRP A 52 3.64 -11.09 4.27
CA TRP A 52 3.52 -9.64 4.48
C TRP A 52 2.33 -9.24 5.35
N ASP A 53 1.43 -10.19 5.61
CA ASP A 53 0.29 -9.98 6.50
C ASP A 53 0.56 -10.46 7.94
N ARG A 54 1.79 -10.94 8.23
CA ARG A 54 2.14 -11.40 9.58
C ARG A 54 2.03 -10.27 10.61
N GLY A 55 1.50 -10.62 11.78
CA GLY A 55 1.37 -9.69 12.90
C GLY A 55 0.26 -8.65 12.74
N LYS A 56 -0.48 -8.65 11.62
CA LYS A 56 -1.56 -7.69 11.37
C LYS A 56 -2.92 -8.23 11.84
N GLU A 57 -3.73 -7.35 12.40
CA GLU A 57 -5.15 -7.56 12.60
C GLU A 57 -5.91 -7.34 11.29
N CYS A 58 -6.98 -8.09 11.04
CA CYS A 58 -7.79 -7.93 9.83
C CYS A 58 -9.21 -7.48 10.19
N VAL A 59 -9.67 -6.41 9.56
CA VAL A 59 -11.03 -5.89 9.69
C VAL A 59 -11.68 -5.86 8.31
N ARG A 60 -12.90 -6.40 8.21
CA ARG A 60 -13.70 -6.25 6.99
C ARG A 60 -14.53 -4.98 7.06
N LEU A 61 -14.42 -4.19 6.01
CA LEU A 61 -15.11 -2.92 5.90
C LEU A 61 -15.61 -2.72 4.47
N ASP A 62 -16.89 -2.42 4.36
CA ASP A 62 -17.42 -1.83 3.15
C ASP A 62 -16.98 -0.35 3.10
N PHE A 63 -16.23 0.03 2.07
CA PHE A 63 -15.73 1.40 1.92
C PHE A 63 -16.87 2.42 1.70
N ASP A 64 -18.07 1.97 1.36
CA ASP A 64 -19.26 2.82 1.32
C ASP A 64 -19.82 3.13 2.73
N ASP A 65 -19.46 2.34 3.75
CA ASP A 65 -19.74 2.64 5.17
C ASP A 65 -18.80 3.74 5.68
N LYS A 66 -19.10 4.97 5.31
CA LYS A 66 -18.29 6.14 5.65
C LYS A 66 -18.12 6.33 7.15
N ALA A 67 -19.12 5.98 7.95
CA ALA A 67 -19.08 6.17 9.40
C ALA A 67 -18.03 5.27 10.04
N LYS A 68 -18.00 3.99 9.66
CA LYS A 68 -16.98 3.05 10.15
C LYS A 68 -15.58 3.41 9.66
N PHE A 69 -15.45 3.80 8.39
CA PHE A 69 -14.17 4.25 7.84
C PHE A 69 -13.62 5.46 8.62
N GLN A 70 -14.47 6.46 8.86
CA GLN A 70 -14.09 7.65 9.66
C GLN A 70 -13.69 7.28 11.09
N GLY A 71 -14.39 6.33 11.71
CA GLY A 71 -14.03 5.82 13.04
C GLY A 71 -12.64 5.20 13.08
N LEU A 72 -12.27 4.42 12.05
CA LEU A 72 -10.92 3.86 11.95
C LEU A 72 -9.87 4.95 11.76
N ILE A 73 -10.11 5.92 10.87
CA ILE A 73 -9.21 7.05 10.62
C ILE A 73 -9.01 7.91 11.89
N ALA A 74 -10.07 8.15 12.64
CA ALA A 74 -9.98 8.94 13.88
C ALA A 74 -9.09 8.29 14.95
N GLY A 75 -9.03 6.95 14.97
CA GLY A 75 -8.23 6.19 15.93
C GLY A 75 -6.84 5.78 15.44
N ALA A 76 -6.44 6.21 14.24
CA ALA A 76 -5.15 5.83 13.66
C ALA A 76 -4.12 6.95 13.75
N ASP A 77 -2.85 6.57 13.83
CA ASP A 77 -1.70 7.49 13.74
C ASP A 77 -1.15 7.55 12.31
N ILE A 78 -1.16 6.42 11.61
CA ILE A 78 -0.63 6.27 10.25
C ILE A 78 -1.66 5.57 9.37
N LEU A 79 -1.81 6.07 8.15
CA LEU A 79 -2.51 5.40 7.05
C LEU A 79 -1.52 5.09 5.94
N VAL A 80 -1.49 3.84 5.47
CA VAL A 80 -0.68 3.43 4.31
C VAL A 80 -1.61 2.90 3.22
N GLU A 81 -1.47 3.42 2.00
CA GLU A 81 -2.26 3.01 0.85
C GLU A 81 -1.44 2.97 -0.44
N ASP A 82 -1.84 2.15 -1.37
CA ASP A 82 -1.27 2.04 -2.72
C ASP A 82 -2.35 1.94 -3.80
N PHE A 83 -3.46 2.65 -3.61
CA PHE A 83 -4.55 2.62 -4.58
C PHE A 83 -4.09 3.12 -5.95
N ALA A 84 -4.45 2.36 -7.00
CA ALA A 84 -4.20 2.80 -8.37
C ALA A 84 -4.89 4.15 -8.65
N PRO A 85 -4.34 4.99 -9.53
CA PRO A 85 -4.93 6.30 -9.86
C PRO A 85 -6.38 6.20 -10.33
N SER A 86 -6.73 5.11 -11.00
CA SER A 86 -8.10 4.83 -11.50
C SER A 86 -9.04 4.27 -10.42
N SER A 87 -8.56 4.02 -9.20
CA SER A 87 -9.40 3.46 -8.14
C SER A 87 -10.48 4.43 -7.67
N SER A 88 -11.71 3.95 -7.50
CA SER A 88 -12.80 4.71 -6.89
C SER A 88 -12.51 5.12 -5.44
N HIS A 89 -11.61 4.40 -4.77
CA HIS A 89 -11.22 4.63 -3.38
C HIS A 89 -10.22 5.79 -3.20
N GLN A 90 -9.65 6.34 -4.28
CA GLN A 90 -8.73 7.48 -4.20
C GLN A 90 -9.33 8.68 -3.44
N LYS A 91 -10.63 8.93 -3.62
CA LYS A 91 -11.33 10.02 -2.94
C LYS A 91 -11.43 9.85 -1.43
N LEU A 92 -11.39 8.61 -0.93
CA LEU A 92 -11.46 8.30 0.50
C LEU A 92 -10.17 8.67 1.23
N VAL A 93 -9.05 8.64 0.51
CA VAL A 93 -7.71 8.87 1.04
C VAL A 93 -7.13 10.22 0.63
N GLU A 94 -7.96 11.12 0.11
CA GLU A 94 -7.56 12.50 -0.18
C GLU A 94 -7.15 13.21 1.11
N ARG A 95 -6.00 13.88 1.08
CA ARG A 95 -5.39 14.55 2.23
C ARG A 95 -6.36 15.48 2.95
N ASP A 96 -7.10 16.29 2.20
CA ASP A 96 -8.01 17.30 2.79
C ASP A 96 -9.23 16.65 3.46
N ALA A 97 -9.68 15.51 2.95
CA ALA A 97 -10.75 14.73 3.54
C ALA A 97 -10.29 14.07 4.84
N LEU A 98 -9.11 13.46 4.84
CA LEU A 98 -8.52 12.82 6.01
C LEU A 98 -8.17 13.82 7.11
N ALA A 99 -7.62 14.99 6.75
CA ALA A 99 -7.26 16.03 7.71
C ALA A 99 -8.45 16.61 8.47
N LYS A 100 -9.66 16.58 7.89
CA LYS A 100 -10.89 16.99 8.57
C LYS A 100 -11.31 16.01 9.67
N ILE A 101 -10.96 14.73 9.52
CA ILE A 101 -11.30 13.66 10.47
C ILE A 101 -10.20 13.56 11.53
N ASN A 102 -8.95 13.51 11.10
CA ASN A 102 -7.79 13.38 11.97
C ASN A 102 -6.63 14.24 11.46
N PRO A 103 -6.46 15.47 11.96
CA PRO A 103 -5.41 16.39 11.51
C PRO A 103 -3.99 15.92 11.88
N ARG A 104 -3.86 14.94 12.78
CA ARG A 104 -2.57 14.36 13.18
C ARG A 104 -2.18 13.14 12.37
N LEU A 105 -3.06 12.62 11.52
CA LEU A 105 -2.83 11.42 10.72
C LEU A 105 -1.66 11.62 9.77
N ILE A 106 -0.71 10.70 9.82
CA ILE A 106 0.35 10.58 8.81
C ILE A 106 -0.20 9.75 7.65
N ASN A 107 -0.41 10.38 6.50
CA ASN A 107 -0.88 9.69 5.30
C ASN A 107 0.30 9.35 4.39
N CYS A 108 0.60 8.05 4.27
CA CYS A 108 1.61 7.49 3.38
C CYS A 108 0.94 6.88 2.15
N SER A 109 1.11 7.52 1.00
CA SER A 109 0.61 7.05 -0.29
C SER A 109 1.76 6.54 -1.14
N ILE A 110 1.70 5.27 -1.53
CA ILE A 110 2.74 4.64 -2.35
C ILE A 110 2.21 4.55 -3.78
N THR A 111 2.95 5.14 -4.71
CA THR A 111 2.56 5.20 -6.12
C THR A 111 3.77 4.92 -7.01
N ALA A 112 3.56 4.37 -8.20
CA ALA A 112 4.64 4.08 -9.14
C ALA A 112 5.30 5.36 -9.71
N TYR A 113 4.53 6.42 -9.91
CA TYR A 113 5.00 7.64 -10.60
C TYR A 113 4.70 8.93 -9.83
N GLY A 114 4.22 8.83 -8.60
CA GLY A 114 3.79 9.99 -7.81
C GLY A 114 2.39 10.48 -8.18
N LYS A 115 1.84 11.35 -7.34
CA LYS A 115 0.50 11.96 -7.52
C LYS A 115 0.51 13.22 -8.39
N ARG A 116 1.67 13.65 -8.87
CA ARG A 116 1.87 14.84 -9.70
C ARG A 116 2.76 14.52 -10.89
N GLY A 117 2.62 15.27 -11.97
CA GLY A 117 3.43 15.10 -13.17
C GLY A 117 2.72 14.35 -14.30
N PRO A 118 3.36 14.21 -15.46
CA PRO A 118 2.74 13.68 -16.68
C PRO A 118 2.40 12.18 -16.60
N LEU A 119 3.06 11.44 -15.72
CA LEU A 119 2.88 9.98 -15.58
C LEU A 119 1.94 9.58 -14.43
N LYS A 120 1.35 10.54 -13.73
CA LYS A 120 0.53 10.29 -12.52
C LYS A 120 -0.63 9.30 -12.72
N ASP A 121 -1.18 9.24 -13.92
CA ASP A 121 -2.34 8.41 -14.26
C ASP A 121 -1.94 7.11 -14.99
N GLU A 122 -0.63 6.86 -15.17
CA GLU A 122 -0.13 5.64 -15.79
C GLU A 122 -0.34 4.41 -14.90
N PRO A 123 -0.57 3.23 -15.48
CA PRO A 123 -0.74 2.00 -14.73
C PRO A 123 0.50 1.68 -13.90
N PRO A 124 0.36 1.32 -12.61
CA PRO A 124 1.46 0.97 -11.72
C PRO A 124 1.94 -0.47 -11.97
N LEU A 125 2.43 -0.73 -13.18
CA LEU A 125 2.98 -2.03 -13.57
C LEU A 125 4.48 -2.04 -13.42
N ASP A 126 5.02 -3.00 -12.69
CA ASP A 126 6.45 -3.13 -12.40
C ASP A 126 7.31 -3.13 -13.67
N ASP A 127 6.89 -3.87 -14.70
CA ASP A 127 7.61 -3.92 -15.97
C ASP A 127 7.69 -2.55 -16.68
N LEU A 128 6.62 -1.75 -16.60
CA LEU A 128 6.62 -0.41 -17.17
C LEU A 128 7.54 0.52 -16.38
N VAL A 129 7.56 0.41 -15.05
CA VAL A 129 8.47 1.18 -14.20
C VAL A 129 9.91 0.80 -14.54
N LEU A 130 10.25 -0.49 -14.58
CA LEU A 130 11.58 -0.98 -14.92
C LEU A 130 12.03 -0.58 -16.33
N ALA A 131 11.10 -0.65 -17.29
CA ALA A 131 11.38 -0.23 -18.68
C ALA A 131 11.71 1.28 -18.75
N ARG A 132 10.91 2.12 -18.09
CA ARG A 132 11.11 3.58 -18.04
C ARG A 132 12.40 3.98 -17.33
N MET A 133 12.79 3.24 -16.31
CA MET A 133 14.06 3.43 -15.62
C MET A 133 15.28 2.90 -16.39
N GLY A 134 15.07 2.25 -17.55
CA GLY A 134 16.14 1.66 -18.35
C GLY A 134 16.71 0.35 -17.81
N VAL A 135 16.16 -0.17 -16.70
CA VAL A 135 16.66 -1.40 -16.05
C VAL A 135 16.54 -2.59 -16.98
N LEU A 136 15.40 -2.75 -17.67
CA LEU A 136 15.20 -3.88 -18.58
C LEU A 136 16.19 -3.89 -19.76
N GLY A 137 16.61 -2.72 -20.23
CA GLY A 137 17.61 -2.60 -21.29
C GLY A 137 19.04 -2.90 -20.84
N GLY A 138 19.32 -2.74 -19.55
CA GLY A 138 20.63 -3.00 -18.95
C GLY A 138 20.83 -4.41 -18.42
N LEU A 139 19.77 -5.23 -18.36
CA LEU A 139 19.87 -6.60 -17.89
C LEU A 139 20.51 -7.51 -18.95
N PRO A 140 21.61 -8.19 -18.63
CA PRO A 140 22.21 -9.14 -19.55
C PRO A 140 21.28 -10.34 -19.74
N GLY A 141 20.94 -10.63 -20.99
CA GLY A 141 20.15 -11.81 -21.39
C GLY A 141 20.89 -12.65 -22.43
N PHE A 142 20.45 -13.88 -22.60
CA PHE A 142 20.97 -14.77 -23.66
C PHE A 142 20.45 -14.39 -25.08
N ARG A 143 19.51 -13.45 -25.15
CA ARG A 143 18.91 -12.95 -26.40
C ARG A 143 18.90 -11.42 -26.38
N PRO A 144 18.96 -10.78 -27.56
CA PRO A 144 18.89 -9.33 -27.69
C PRO A 144 17.43 -8.84 -27.54
N ALA A 145 16.90 -8.93 -26.31
CA ALA A 145 15.56 -8.45 -25.96
C ALA A 145 15.52 -8.14 -24.45
N PRO A 146 14.62 -7.29 -24.01
CA PRO A 146 14.41 -7.07 -22.59
C PRO A 146 14.11 -8.36 -21.86
N VAL A 147 14.74 -8.54 -20.69
CA VAL A 147 14.51 -9.69 -19.83
C VAL A 147 13.44 -9.30 -18.80
N HIS A 148 12.35 -10.06 -18.81
CA HIS A 148 11.32 -9.93 -17.79
C HIS A 148 11.81 -10.51 -16.46
N LEU A 149 11.73 -9.74 -15.39
CA LEU A 149 12.02 -10.20 -14.05
C LEU A 149 10.73 -10.74 -13.42
N VAL A 150 10.74 -11.99 -13.05
CA VAL A 150 9.60 -12.61 -12.35
C VAL A 150 9.39 -11.98 -10.96
N HIS A 151 10.43 -11.44 -10.37
CA HIS A 151 10.35 -10.77 -9.07
C HIS A 151 9.90 -9.32 -9.23
N PRO A 152 8.89 -8.85 -8.48
CA PRO A 152 8.37 -7.48 -8.56
C PRO A 152 9.31 -6.48 -7.86
N LEU A 153 10.50 -6.26 -8.41
CA LEU A 153 11.54 -5.40 -7.82
C LEU A 153 11.10 -3.98 -7.50
N PRO A 154 10.30 -3.29 -8.35
CA PRO A 154 9.82 -1.95 -8.04
C PRO A 154 8.79 -1.90 -6.92
N SER A 155 8.18 -3.04 -6.60
CA SER A 155 7.10 -3.14 -5.63
C SER A 155 7.55 -3.63 -4.25
N VAL A 156 8.86 -3.93 -4.07
CA VAL A 156 9.41 -4.43 -2.80
C VAL A 156 10.45 -3.50 -2.21
#